data_daef306c4798dd49d8cf59c272e66476
#
_entry.id   daef306c4798dd49d8cf59c272e66476
#
_cell.length_a   1.000
_cell.length_b   1.000
_cell.length_c   1.000
_cell.angle_alpha   90.00
_cell.angle_beta   90.00
_cell.angle_gamma   90.00
#
_symmetry.space_group_name_H-M   'P 1'
#
loop_
_entity.id
_entity.type
_entity.pdbx_description
1 polymer ?
#
loop_
_entity_poly.entity_id
_entity_poly.type
_entity_poly.pdbx_seq_one_letter_code
_entity_poly.pdbx_strand_id
1 'polypeptide(L)'
;MIVGIPVYDGVDILDVTGPYEMFSWADLDVQLFAQEPGLVTCRGGLSVHVTTAFENAPVFDVLWVPGGDPDALARLMGDPERVYLEFLLKQSINARYVASVCEGALLLAAAGLLDGY
;
A
#
# COMPACT_ATOMS: atom_id res chain seq x y z
N MET A 1 -1.96 7.07 16.22
CA MET A 1 -2.59 6.84 14.90
C MET A 1 -1.60 6.08 14.03
N ILE A 2 -2.04 4.98 13.45
CA ILE A 2 -1.20 4.14 12.58
C ILE A 2 -1.52 4.45 11.12
N VAL A 3 -0.48 4.81 10.36
CA VAL A 3 -0.54 4.95 8.91
C VAL A 3 0.09 3.70 8.31
N GLY A 4 -0.68 2.89 7.62
CA GLY A 4 -0.20 1.67 6.96
C GLY A 4 -0.03 1.88 5.47
N ILE A 5 1.14 1.53 4.96
CA ILE A 5 1.47 1.64 3.54
C ILE A 5 1.76 0.23 3.02
N PRO A 6 0.81 -0.40 2.33
CA PRO A 6 1.06 -1.69 1.70
C PRO A 6 1.89 -1.49 0.43
N VAL A 7 3.04 -2.12 0.37
CA VAL A 7 3.97 -2.01 -0.76
C VAL A 7 4.06 -3.31 -1.53
N TYR A 8 4.64 -3.23 -2.71
CA TYR A 8 4.76 -4.35 -3.65
C TYR A 8 5.94 -4.10 -4.59
N ASP A 9 6.44 -5.15 -5.21
CA ASP A 9 7.50 -5.01 -6.20
C ASP A 9 7.02 -4.14 -7.37
N GLY A 10 7.84 -3.17 -7.74
CA GLY A 10 7.50 -2.19 -8.77
C GLY A 10 6.82 -0.93 -8.24
N VAL A 11 6.66 -0.80 -6.92
CA VAL A 11 6.06 0.39 -6.30
C VAL A 11 6.90 1.63 -6.57
N ASP A 12 6.25 2.78 -6.74
CA ASP A 12 6.95 4.06 -6.90
C ASP A 12 7.53 4.50 -5.56
N ILE A 13 8.85 4.67 -5.52
CA ILE A 13 9.54 4.92 -4.24
C ILE A 13 9.08 6.22 -3.57
N LEU A 14 8.87 7.28 -4.31
CA LEU A 14 8.47 8.57 -3.72
C LEU A 14 7.08 8.48 -3.10
N ASP A 15 6.20 7.65 -3.66
CA ASP A 15 4.85 7.43 -3.13
C ASP A 15 4.86 6.73 -1.76
N VAL A 16 5.98 6.12 -1.42
CA VAL A 16 6.22 5.45 -0.13
C VAL A 16 7.02 6.35 0.80
N THR A 17 8.17 6.83 0.33
CA THR A 17 9.11 7.60 1.17
C THR A 17 8.63 8.99 1.49
N GLY A 18 7.90 9.64 0.57
CA GLY A 18 7.32 10.96 0.82
C GLY A 18 6.36 10.95 2.02
N PRO A 19 5.29 10.16 1.97
CA PRO A 19 4.36 10.07 3.11
C PRO A 19 5.03 9.49 4.36
N TYR A 20 5.95 8.53 4.20
CA TYR A 20 6.67 7.97 5.35
C TYR A 20 7.37 9.07 6.15
N GLU A 21 8.12 9.92 5.47
CA GLU A 21 8.83 11.02 6.14
C GLU A 21 7.87 12.06 6.69
N MET A 22 6.90 12.51 5.90
CA MET A 22 5.94 13.54 6.31
C MET A 22 5.13 13.12 7.54
N PHE A 23 4.59 11.93 7.53
CA PHE A 23 3.79 11.44 8.66
C PHE A 23 4.66 11.16 9.88
N SER A 24 5.91 10.74 9.70
CA SER A 24 6.86 10.55 10.79
C SER A 24 7.17 11.88 11.48
N TRP A 25 7.30 12.97 10.70
CA TRP A 25 7.51 14.30 11.23
C TRP A 25 6.29 14.80 12.04
N ALA A 26 5.10 14.31 11.70
CA ALA A 26 3.88 14.64 12.43
C ALA A 26 3.67 13.73 13.66
N ASP A 27 4.66 12.93 14.04
CA ASP A 27 4.64 11.99 15.15
C ASP A 27 3.58 10.88 14.99
N LEU A 28 3.24 10.54 13.75
CA LEU A 28 2.37 9.40 13.48
C LEU A 28 3.21 8.13 13.34
N ASP A 29 2.62 7.00 13.69
CA ASP A 29 3.25 5.70 13.55
C ASP A 29 3.06 5.20 12.12
N VAL A 30 4.10 5.33 11.30
CA VAL A 30 4.06 4.92 9.89
C VAL A 30 4.74 3.57 9.75
N GLN A 31 4.04 2.62 9.14
CA GLN A 31 4.56 1.27 8.97
C GLN A 31 4.35 0.80 7.53
N LEU A 32 5.35 0.07 7.01
CA LEU A 32 5.27 -0.57 5.70
C LEU A 32 4.89 -2.03 5.87
N PHE A 33 4.07 -2.52 4.95
CA PHE A 33 3.64 -3.91 4.90
C PHE A 33 3.77 -4.46 3.50
N ALA A 34 4.09 -5.74 3.40
CA ALA A 34 4.18 -6.44 2.13
C ALA A 34 3.48 -7.80 2.26
N GLN A 35 3.17 -8.42 1.12
CA GLN A 35 2.60 -9.77 1.12
C GLN A 35 3.51 -10.74 1.86
N GLU A 36 4.82 -10.64 1.61
CA GLU A 36 5.86 -11.41 2.29
C GLU A 36 6.93 -10.46 2.81
N PRO A 37 7.47 -10.69 4.03
CA PRO A 37 8.56 -9.84 4.54
C PRO A 37 9.83 -10.03 3.71
N GLY A 38 10.65 -9.01 3.67
CA GLY A 38 11.93 -9.05 2.96
C GLY A 38 12.17 -7.79 2.15
N LEU A 39 12.99 -7.90 1.11
CA LEU A 39 13.27 -6.80 0.22
C LEU A 39 12.16 -6.63 -0.80
N VAL A 40 11.63 -5.42 -0.88
CA VAL A 40 10.68 -5.01 -1.92
C VAL A 40 11.43 -4.10 -2.87
N THR A 41 11.49 -4.48 -4.14
CA THR A 41 12.20 -3.72 -5.16
C THR A 41 11.26 -2.71 -5.78
N CYS A 42 11.59 -1.42 -5.60
CA CYS A 42 10.81 -0.33 -6.16
C CYS A 42 11.07 -0.17 -7.66
N ARG A 43 10.19 0.56 -8.34
CA ARG A 43 10.40 0.97 -9.71
C ARG A 43 11.74 1.69 -9.81
N GLY A 44 12.56 1.32 -10.77
CA GLY A 44 13.91 1.88 -10.92
C GLY A 44 15.02 1.13 -10.18
N GLY A 45 14.66 0.16 -9.31
CA GLY A 45 15.63 -0.80 -8.76
C GLY A 45 16.03 -0.60 -7.31
N LEU A 46 15.67 0.52 -6.67
CA LEU A 46 15.95 0.70 -5.24
C LEU A 46 15.08 -0.25 -4.43
N SER A 47 15.68 -0.93 -3.45
CA SER A 47 14.95 -1.84 -2.59
C SER A 47 14.75 -1.27 -1.19
N VAL A 48 13.59 -1.58 -0.60
CA VAL A 48 13.30 -1.26 0.80
C VAL A 48 13.06 -2.57 1.56
N HIS A 49 13.51 -2.62 2.80
CA HIS A 49 13.32 -3.79 3.65
C HIS A 49 12.03 -3.65 4.44
N VAL A 50 11.11 -4.59 4.23
CA VAL A 50 9.82 -4.63 4.92
C VAL A 50 9.82 -5.82 5.88
N THR A 51 9.53 -5.56 7.14
CA THR A 51 9.64 -6.57 8.20
C THR A 51 8.32 -7.26 8.53
N THR A 52 7.19 -6.68 8.14
CA THR A 52 5.87 -7.18 8.51
C THR A 52 5.05 -7.58 7.30
N ALA A 53 4.56 -8.81 7.30
CA ALA A 53 3.66 -9.31 6.28
C ALA A 53 2.23 -8.78 6.47
N PHE A 54 1.41 -8.83 5.41
CA PHE A 54 0.01 -8.44 5.47
C PHE A 54 -0.76 -9.19 6.57
N GLU A 55 -0.48 -10.49 6.74
CA GLU A 55 -1.19 -11.32 7.72
C GLU A 55 -0.95 -10.88 9.16
N ASN A 56 0.13 -10.16 9.43
CA ASN A 56 0.48 -9.68 10.75
C ASN A 56 0.23 -8.18 10.94
N ALA A 57 -0.42 -7.55 9.96
CA ALA A 57 -0.70 -6.12 10.01
C ALA A 57 -1.77 -5.79 11.07
N PRO A 58 -1.56 -4.73 11.87
CA PRO A 58 -2.61 -4.23 12.74
C PRO A 58 -3.69 -3.51 11.94
N VAL A 59 -4.73 -3.07 12.61
CA VAL A 59 -5.74 -2.19 12.00
C VAL A 59 -5.11 -0.81 11.79
N PHE A 60 -5.22 -0.27 10.56
CA PHE A 60 -4.72 1.06 10.23
C PHE A 60 -5.79 2.12 10.50
N ASP A 61 -5.36 3.26 11.00
CA ASP A 61 -6.19 4.47 11.02
C ASP A 61 -6.21 5.13 9.65
N VAL A 62 -5.08 5.11 8.96
CA VAL A 62 -4.93 5.61 7.59
C VAL A 62 -4.37 4.50 6.71
N LEU A 63 -5.09 4.15 5.68
CA LEU A 63 -4.61 3.26 4.61
C LEU A 63 -4.11 4.14 3.47
N TRP A 64 -2.81 4.10 3.22
CA TRP A 64 -2.16 4.88 2.16
C TRP A 64 -1.72 3.96 1.04
N VAL A 65 -2.28 4.11 -0.17
CA VAL A 65 -2.04 3.21 -1.30
C VAL A 65 -1.13 3.88 -2.33
N PRO A 66 0.12 3.40 -2.45
CA PRO A 66 1.07 3.95 -3.42
C PRO A 66 0.82 3.43 -4.83
N GLY A 67 1.19 4.24 -5.82
CA GLY A 67 1.24 3.83 -7.22
C GLY A 67 2.51 3.08 -7.55
N GLY A 68 2.62 2.63 -8.78
CA GLY A 68 3.77 1.84 -9.22
C GLY A 68 3.83 1.67 -10.72
N ASP A 69 4.77 0.83 -11.14
CA ASP A 69 4.95 0.44 -12.52
C ASP A 69 3.65 -0.14 -13.08
N PRO A 70 3.24 0.23 -14.32
CA PRO A 70 2.03 -0.32 -14.94
C PRO A 70 1.97 -1.85 -14.97
N ASP A 71 3.11 -2.52 -15.19
CA ASP A 71 3.16 -3.99 -15.17
C ASP A 71 2.91 -4.55 -13.76
N ALA A 72 3.42 -3.86 -12.73
CA ALA A 72 3.16 -4.25 -11.34
C ALA A 72 1.68 -4.09 -11.00
N LEU A 73 1.07 -2.98 -11.40
CA LEU A 73 -0.36 -2.74 -11.19
C LEU A 73 -1.21 -3.79 -11.89
N ALA A 74 -0.88 -4.10 -13.14
CA ALA A 74 -1.60 -5.13 -13.90
C ALA A 74 -1.50 -6.50 -13.22
N ARG A 75 -0.33 -6.84 -12.68
CA ARG A 75 -0.13 -8.10 -11.96
C ARG A 75 -0.99 -8.17 -10.70
N LEU A 76 -1.03 -7.09 -9.92
CA LEU A 76 -1.84 -7.06 -8.70
C LEU A 76 -3.34 -7.12 -9.01
N MET A 77 -3.79 -6.37 -10.02
CA MET A 77 -5.20 -6.34 -10.40
C MET A 77 -5.65 -7.64 -11.08
N GLY A 78 -4.73 -8.33 -11.77
CA GLY A 78 -5.01 -9.59 -12.45
C GLY A 78 -4.76 -10.85 -11.62
N ASP A 79 -4.29 -10.70 -10.39
CA ASP A 79 -4.04 -11.84 -9.49
C ASP A 79 -5.35 -12.58 -9.19
N PRO A 80 -5.48 -13.87 -9.55
CA PRO A 80 -6.69 -14.63 -9.26
C PRO A 80 -6.99 -14.75 -7.77
N GLU A 81 -5.97 -14.75 -6.93
CA GLU A 81 -6.11 -14.84 -5.47
C GLU A 81 -6.41 -13.49 -4.84
N ARG A 82 -6.22 -12.39 -5.58
CA ARG A 82 -6.51 -11.02 -5.16
C ARG A 82 -5.88 -10.65 -3.82
N VAL A 83 -4.67 -11.11 -3.55
CA VAL A 83 -4.03 -10.95 -2.23
C VAL A 83 -3.91 -9.48 -1.82
N TYR A 84 -3.37 -8.64 -2.71
CA TYR A 84 -3.21 -7.22 -2.43
C TYR A 84 -4.57 -6.51 -2.32
N LEU A 85 -5.47 -6.77 -3.26
CA LEU A 85 -6.79 -6.13 -3.30
C LEU A 85 -7.64 -6.51 -2.08
N GLU A 86 -7.60 -7.78 -1.67
CA GLU A 86 -8.30 -8.23 -0.46
C GLU A 86 -7.71 -7.59 0.81
N PHE A 87 -6.40 -7.39 0.84
CA PHE A 87 -5.77 -6.68 1.95
C PHE A 87 -6.29 -5.23 2.04
N LEU A 88 -6.36 -4.52 0.90
CA LEU A 88 -6.92 -3.17 0.85
C LEU A 88 -8.36 -3.15 1.37
N LEU A 89 -9.17 -4.08 0.89
CA LEU A 89 -10.57 -4.16 1.29
C LEU A 89 -10.71 -4.41 2.79
N LYS A 90 -9.94 -5.35 3.32
CA LYS A 90 -9.96 -5.70 4.74
C LYS A 90 -9.57 -4.50 5.62
N GLN A 91 -8.50 -3.80 5.26
CA GLN A 91 -8.03 -2.65 6.03
C GLN A 91 -9.00 -1.47 5.95
N SER A 92 -9.65 -1.28 4.80
CA SER A 92 -10.56 -0.15 4.60
C SER A 92 -11.77 -0.19 5.54
N ILE A 93 -12.15 -1.37 6.02
CA ILE A 93 -13.34 -1.53 6.87
C ILE A 93 -13.22 -0.70 8.16
N ASN A 94 -12.03 -0.66 8.74
CA ASN A 94 -11.79 0.01 10.03
C ASN A 94 -10.92 1.27 9.91
N ALA A 95 -10.41 1.60 8.74
CA ALA A 95 -9.59 2.79 8.54
C ALA A 95 -10.47 4.04 8.57
N ARG A 96 -10.00 5.08 9.26
CA ARG A 96 -10.67 6.39 9.27
C ARG A 96 -10.51 7.10 7.93
N TYR A 97 -9.34 6.91 7.30
CA TYR A 97 -9.02 7.52 6.02
C TYR A 97 -8.41 6.48 5.08
N VAL A 98 -8.87 6.49 3.84
CA VAL A 98 -8.30 5.71 2.75
C VAL A 98 -7.83 6.71 1.71
N ALA A 99 -6.54 6.69 1.44
CA ALA A 99 -5.91 7.62 0.51
C ALA A 99 -5.07 6.88 -0.50
N SER A 100 -4.90 7.48 -1.65
CA SER A 100 -4.02 6.95 -2.68
C SER A 100 -3.24 8.10 -3.32
N VAL A 101 -2.14 7.75 -3.95
CA VAL A 101 -1.31 8.69 -4.70
C VAL A 101 -0.99 8.09 -6.06
N CYS A 102 -0.87 8.94 -7.07
CA CYS A 102 -0.61 8.53 -8.45
C CYS A 102 -1.59 7.43 -8.89
N GLU A 103 -1.09 6.35 -9.49
CA GLU A 103 -1.89 5.22 -9.98
C GLU A 103 -2.42 4.32 -8.87
N GLY A 104 -2.11 4.61 -7.59
CA GLY A 104 -2.67 3.87 -6.46
C GLY A 104 -4.20 3.87 -6.44
N ALA A 105 -4.82 4.90 -7.02
CA ALA A 105 -6.27 4.97 -7.17
C ALA A 105 -6.84 3.82 -8.02
N LEU A 106 -6.07 3.31 -8.99
CA LEU A 106 -6.50 2.17 -9.79
C LEU A 106 -6.64 0.91 -8.94
N LEU A 107 -5.76 0.73 -7.96
CA LEU A 107 -5.83 -0.40 -7.04
C LEU A 107 -7.04 -0.30 -6.13
N LEU A 108 -7.35 0.90 -5.64
CA LEU A 108 -8.57 1.13 -4.86
C LEU A 108 -9.83 0.84 -5.69
N ALA A 109 -9.84 1.28 -6.95
CA ALA A 109 -10.96 1.01 -7.86
C ALA A 109 -11.13 -0.49 -8.11
N ALA A 110 -10.02 -1.21 -8.34
CA ALA A 110 -10.03 -2.65 -8.57
C ALA A 110 -10.51 -3.43 -7.33
N ALA A 111 -10.25 -2.91 -6.14
CA ALA A 111 -10.75 -3.49 -4.89
C ALA A 111 -12.23 -3.17 -4.61
N GLY A 112 -12.85 -2.31 -5.43
CA GLY A 112 -14.25 -1.91 -5.26
C GLY A 112 -14.47 -0.74 -4.31
N LEU A 113 -13.40 -0.10 -3.83
CA LEU A 113 -13.49 0.94 -2.82
C LEU A 113 -13.88 2.33 -3.37
N LEU A 114 -13.87 2.49 -4.68
CA LEU A 114 -14.30 3.73 -5.34
C LEU A 114 -15.70 3.64 -5.93
N ASP A 115 -16.39 2.53 -5.74
CA ASP A 115 -17.74 2.36 -6.25
C ASP A 115 -18.67 3.38 -5.54
N GLY A 116 -19.39 4.18 -6.36
CA GLY A 116 -20.27 5.22 -5.84
C GLY A 116 -19.61 6.59 -5.63
N TYR A 117 -18.35 6.72 -6.00
CA TYR A 117 -17.63 8.00 -5.94
C TYR A 117 -17.42 8.62 -7.30
#